data_0e546f93249710f5fa028e569ced4ad2
#
_entry.id   0e546f93249710f5fa028e569ced4ad2
#
_cell.length_a   1.000
_cell.length_b   1.000
_cell.length_c   1.000
_cell.angle_alpha   90.00
_cell.angle_beta   90.00
_cell.angle_gamma   90.00
#
_symmetry.space_group_name_H-M   'P 1'
#
loop_
_entity.id
_entity.type
_entity.pdbx_description
1 polymer ?
#
loop_
_entity_poly.entity_id
_entity_poly.type
_entity_poly.pdbx_seq_one_letter_code
_entity_poly.pdbx_strand_id
1 'polypeptide(L)'
;RETLNTRREKSWHKTTVGEVVKEIAARHKLKMALGKDLSDKPVEHIDQTNESDGSFLMRLARQYGAIASVKNGNLLFIRQGQGKSASGKPLPVITITRKDGDSHRFTLADRGAYTGVIASWLHTREPTKKESTTVKRKRRTKKQKKEPEAKQGDYLVGTDENVLVLNRTYANRSNAERAAKMQWERLQRGVASFSLQLAEGRADLYTEMPVKVSGFKQPIDDAEWTITTLTHTVSPDNGFTTSLELEVRIDDFEME
;
A
#
# COMPACT_ATOMS: atom_id res chain seq x y z
N ARG A 1 31.03 4.43 8.39
CA ARG A 1 30.21 4.14 7.21
C ARG A 1 28.84 4.81 7.42
N GLU A 2 28.46 5.69 6.51
CA GLU A 2 27.09 6.21 6.49
C GLU A 2 26.13 5.07 6.20
N THR A 3 25.16 4.87 7.08
CA THR A 3 24.13 3.85 6.95
C THR A 3 22.78 4.50 6.71
N LEU A 4 21.81 3.72 6.26
CA LEU A 4 20.42 4.16 6.14
C LEU A 4 19.83 4.64 7.47
N ASN A 5 20.48 4.33 8.60
CA ASN A 5 20.07 4.74 9.94
C ASN A 5 20.68 6.09 10.39
N THR A 6 21.60 6.67 9.60
CA THR A 6 22.17 8.00 9.90
C THR A 6 21.10 9.06 9.75
N ARG A 7 20.89 9.84 10.80
CA ARG A 7 19.91 10.94 10.82
C ARG A 7 20.43 12.13 10.02
N ARG A 8 19.51 12.81 9.33
CA ARG A 8 19.81 13.93 8.45
C ARG A 8 18.74 15.01 8.54
N GLU A 9 19.10 16.17 8.03
CA GLU A 9 18.17 17.25 7.75
C GLU A 9 18.24 17.60 6.28
N LYS A 10 17.10 17.50 5.61
CA LYS A 10 16.95 17.87 4.21
C LYS A 10 15.52 18.19 3.87
N SER A 11 15.34 19.18 3.00
CA SER A 11 14.04 19.55 2.44
C SER A 11 14.04 19.34 0.93
N TRP A 12 12.95 18.81 0.41
CA TRP A 12 12.69 18.72 -1.02
C TRP A 12 11.46 19.56 -1.37
N HIS A 13 11.57 20.32 -2.45
CA HIS A 13 10.54 21.22 -2.93
C HIS A 13 10.31 21.01 -4.41
N LYS A 14 9.05 21.02 -4.86
CA LYS A 14 8.64 20.96 -6.27
C LYS A 14 9.40 19.89 -7.06
N THR A 15 9.44 18.67 -6.55
CA THR A 15 10.15 17.52 -7.10
C THR A 15 9.20 16.34 -7.30
N THR A 16 9.74 15.18 -7.64
CA THR A 16 8.98 13.94 -7.75
C THR A 16 9.45 12.89 -6.74
N VAL A 17 8.61 11.91 -6.47
CA VAL A 17 9.00 10.74 -5.65
C VAL A 17 10.23 10.05 -6.24
N GLY A 18 10.28 9.96 -7.57
CA GLY A 18 11.42 9.37 -8.28
C GLY A 18 12.75 10.07 -8.00
N GLU A 19 12.79 11.39 -8.06
CA GLU A 19 14.01 12.16 -7.78
C GLU A 19 14.43 12.04 -6.31
N VAL A 20 13.49 12.05 -5.37
CA VAL A 20 13.78 11.86 -3.95
C VAL A 20 14.38 10.48 -3.68
N VAL A 21 13.74 9.41 -4.19
CA VAL A 21 14.23 8.04 -4.01
C VAL A 21 15.57 7.82 -4.70
N LYS A 22 15.76 8.39 -5.90
CA LYS A 22 17.02 8.34 -6.67
C LYS A 22 18.18 8.97 -5.91
N GLU A 23 17.97 10.14 -5.33
CA GLU A 23 18.99 10.82 -4.54
C GLU A 23 19.42 9.99 -3.33
N ILE A 24 18.46 9.41 -2.59
CA ILE A 24 18.76 8.59 -1.43
C ILE A 24 19.46 7.29 -1.86
N ALA A 25 19.01 6.65 -2.94
CA ALA A 25 19.67 5.46 -3.49
C ALA A 25 21.13 5.74 -3.86
N ALA A 26 21.39 6.84 -4.55
CA ALA A 26 22.73 7.26 -4.95
C ALA A 26 23.66 7.50 -3.73
N ARG A 27 23.13 8.15 -2.68
CA ARG A 27 23.85 8.41 -1.44
C ARG A 27 24.38 7.11 -0.79
N HIS A 28 23.57 6.06 -0.86
CA HIS A 28 23.91 4.74 -0.28
C HIS A 28 24.51 3.76 -1.29
N LYS A 29 24.81 4.21 -2.50
CA LYS A 29 25.35 3.37 -3.59
C LYS A 29 24.44 2.17 -3.91
N LEU A 30 23.14 2.36 -3.77
CA LEU A 30 22.13 1.37 -4.10
C LEU A 30 21.61 1.59 -5.53
N LYS A 31 21.28 0.51 -6.21
CA LYS A 31 20.53 0.59 -7.45
C LYS A 31 19.06 0.89 -7.13
N MET A 32 18.46 1.82 -7.84
CA MET A 32 17.05 2.15 -7.67
C MET A 32 16.16 1.17 -8.43
N ALA A 33 15.18 0.61 -7.73
CA ALA A 33 14.11 -0.20 -8.30
C ALA A 33 12.75 0.41 -7.92
N LEU A 34 12.27 1.34 -8.74
CA LEU A 34 11.10 2.16 -8.50
C LEU A 34 9.96 1.78 -9.44
N GLY A 35 8.75 1.63 -8.91
CA GLY A 35 7.54 1.42 -9.71
C GLY A 35 7.26 2.63 -10.61
N LYS A 36 6.97 2.39 -11.89
CA LYS A 36 6.73 3.45 -12.89
C LYS A 36 5.57 4.38 -12.49
N ASP A 37 4.55 3.85 -11.86
CA ASP A 37 3.37 4.57 -11.39
C ASP A 37 3.65 5.52 -10.21
N LEU A 38 4.78 5.36 -9.56
CA LEU A 38 5.24 6.17 -8.43
C LEU A 38 6.27 7.22 -8.81
N SER A 39 7.05 6.97 -9.87
CA SER A 39 8.17 7.84 -10.28
C SER A 39 7.78 9.30 -10.46
N ASP A 40 6.69 9.53 -11.20
CA ASP A 40 6.27 10.87 -11.61
C ASP A 40 5.30 11.54 -10.61
N LYS A 41 5.07 10.90 -9.45
CA LYS A 41 4.20 11.49 -8.44
C LYS A 41 4.82 12.76 -7.88
N PRO A 42 4.09 13.90 -7.93
CA PRO A 42 4.63 15.16 -7.48
C PRO A 42 4.79 15.21 -5.96
N VAL A 43 5.89 15.81 -5.53
CA VAL A 43 6.18 16.18 -4.14
C VAL A 43 6.31 17.69 -4.08
N GLU A 44 5.27 18.38 -3.62
CA GLU A 44 5.26 19.84 -3.46
C GLU A 44 6.31 20.28 -2.45
N HIS A 45 6.30 19.64 -1.28
CA HIS A 45 7.22 19.91 -0.19
C HIS A 45 7.23 18.72 0.78
N ILE A 46 8.42 18.30 1.17
CA ILE A 46 8.62 17.29 2.21
C ILE A 46 9.96 17.53 2.91
N ASP A 47 9.94 17.46 4.25
CA ASP A 47 11.10 17.61 5.09
C ASP A 47 11.51 16.28 5.72
N GLN A 48 12.80 16.06 5.75
CA GLN A 48 13.47 15.08 6.58
C GLN A 48 14.13 15.84 7.72
N THR A 49 13.52 15.82 8.91
CA THR A 49 14.00 16.58 10.06
C THR A 49 14.49 15.62 11.13
N ASN A 50 15.80 15.60 11.38
CA ASN A 50 16.46 14.68 12.31
C ASN A 50 16.00 13.22 12.15
N GLU A 51 15.71 12.84 10.93
CA GLU A 51 15.16 11.54 10.54
C GLU A 51 16.18 10.76 9.71
N SER A 52 16.27 9.44 9.89
CA SER A 52 17.14 8.61 9.08
C SER A 52 16.57 8.39 7.68
N ASP A 53 17.45 8.15 6.69
CA ASP A 53 17.02 7.89 5.32
C ASP A 53 16.07 6.67 5.24
N GLY A 54 16.29 5.64 6.06
CA GLY A 54 15.41 4.48 6.14
C GLY A 54 14.00 4.83 6.67
N SER A 55 13.93 5.59 7.78
CA SER A 55 12.65 6.05 8.33
C SER A 55 11.91 6.97 7.38
N PHE A 56 12.64 7.90 6.76
CA PHE A 56 12.10 8.83 5.77
C PHE A 56 11.49 8.09 4.57
N LEU A 57 12.21 7.11 4.00
CA LEU A 57 11.71 6.30 2.89
C LEU A 57 10.47 5.50 3.27
N MET A 58 10.41 4.93 4.48
CA MET A 58 9.22 4.24 4.96
C MET A 58 8.04 5.19 5.14
N ARG A 59 8.28 6.40 5.65
CA ARG A 59 7.24 7.44 5.78
C ARG A 59 6.74 7.90 4.42
N LEU A 60 7.65 8.14 3.47
CA LEU A 60 7.32 8.49 2.09
C LEU A 60 6.52 7.36 1.42
N ALA A 61 6.95 6.11 1.57
CA ALA A 61 6.26 4.95 1.04
C ALA A 61 4.81 4.85 1.56
N ARG A 62 4.61 5.02 2.86
CA ARG A 62 3.26 5.03 3.45
C ARG A 62 2.36 6.10 2.84
N GLN A 63 2.88 7.29 2.51
CA GLN A 63 2.11 8.37 1.90
C GLN A 63 1.63 8.04 0.47
N TYR A 64 2.31 7.12 -0.21
CA TYR A 64 2.03 6.75 -1.59
C TYR A 64 1.53 5.29 -1.77
N GLY A 65 1.25 4.56 -0.66
CA GLY A 65 0.84 3.15 -0.70
C GLY A 65 1.91 2.24 -1.27
N ALA A 66 3.14 2.60 -1.01
CA ALA A 66 4.31 1.88 -1.46
C ALA A 66 5.00 1.15 -0.30
N ILE A 67 5.88 0.25 -0.66
CA ILE A 67 6.84 -0.41 0.23
C ILE A 67 8.23 0.10 -0.14
N ALA A 68 9.00 0.51 0.88
CA ALA A 68 10.42 0.79 0.76
C ALA A 68 11.23 -0.33 1.41
N SER A 69 12.15 -0.93 0.68
CA SER A 69 12.99 -2.02 1.18
C SER A 69 14.32 -2.05 0.45
N VAL A 70 15.37 -2.55 1.10
CA VAL A 70 16.66 -2.79 0.45
C VAL A 70 16.89 -4.28 0.33
N LYS A 71 17.02 -4.77 -0.90
CA LYS A 71 17.30 -6.18 -1.21
C LYS A 71 18.37 -6.29 -2.30
N ASN A 72 19.36 -7.13 -2.08
CA ASN A 72 20.41 -7.43 -3.06
C ASN A 72 21.07 -6.17 -3.68
N GLY A 73 21.38 -5.16 -2.85
CA GLY A 73 21.97 -3.90 -3.32
C GLY A 73 21.04 -2.98 -4.09
N ASN A 74 19.74 -3.27 -4.10
CA ASN A 74 18.72 -2.43 -4.71
C ASN A 74 17.85 -1.78 -3.63
N LEU A 75 17.56 -0.50 -3.79
CA LEU A 75 16.49 0.19 -3.08
C LEU A 75 15.20 -0.01 -3.86
N LEU A 76 14.32 -0.84 -3.30
CA LEU A 76 12.98 -1.10 -3.84
C LEU A 76 12.02 -0.05 -3.31
N PHE A 77 11.25 0.57 -4.21
CA PHE A 77 10.14 1.45 -3.86
C PHE A 77 8.98 1.16 -4.82
N ILE A 78 8.11 0.25 -4.41
CA ILE A 78 7.06 -0.33 -5.25
C ILE A 78 5.70 -0.23 -4.56
N ARG A 79 4.63 -0.19 -5.34
CA ARG A 79 3.26 -0.21 -4.80
C ARG A 79 2.95 -1.59 -4.21
N GLN A 80 2.33 -1.59 -3.03
CA GLN A 80 1.93 -2.80 -2.32
C GLN A 80 0.77 -3.51 -3.02
N GLY A 81 0.78 -4.86 -3.01
CA GLY A 81 -0.36 -5.70 -3.39
C GLY A 81 -0.65 -5.79 -4.89
N GLN A 82 0.21 -5.29 -5.77
CA GLN A 82 -0.03 -5.35 -7.22
C GLN A 82 0.47 -6.63 -7.90
N GLY A 83 1.15 -7.52 -7.17
CA GLY A 83 1.72 -8.74 -7.76
C GLY A 83 2.69 -8.47 -8.93
N LYS A 84 3.36 -7.32 -8.94
CA LYS A 84 4.28 -6.89 -9.98
C LYS A 84 5.64 -6.53 -9.40
N SER A 85 6.68 -6.81 -10.17
CA SER A 85 8.03 -6.35 -9.87
C SER A 85 8.18 -4.84 -10.10
N ALA A 86 9.28 -4.24 -9.63
CA ALA A 86 9.60 -2.83 -9.89
C ALA A 86 9.67 -2.49 -11.39
N SER A 87 10.01 -3.44 -12.25
CA SER A 87 10.00 -3.26 -13.71
C SER A 87 8.60 -3.39 -14.34
N GLY A 88 7.56 -3.65 -13.54
CA GLY A 88 6.18 -3.83 -13.99
C GLY A 88 5.86 -5.24 -14.51
N LYS A 89 6.79 -6.19 -14.43
CA LYS A 89 6.54 -7.58 -14.81
C LYS A 89 5.69 -8.25 -13.72
N PRO A 90 4.69 -9.07 -14.07
CA PRO A 90 3.93 -9.83 -13.10
C PRO A 90 4.87 -10.77 -12.33
N LEU A 91 4.63 -10.88 -11.02
CA LEU A 91 5.30 -11.87 -10.19
C LEU A 91 4.70 -13.26 -10.47
N PRO A 92 5.48 -14.33 -10.30
CA PRO A 92 4.95 -15.68 -10.46
C PRO A 92 3.86 -15.95 -9.43
N VAL A 93 2.75 -16.53 -9.89
CA VAL A 93 1.67 -16.99 -9.00
C VAL A 93 2.06 -18.35 -8.43
N ILE A 94 2.03 -18.47 -7.12
CA ILE A 94 2.31 -19.73 -6.43
C ILE A 94 0.98 -20.38 -6.04
N THR A 95 0.89 -21.68 -6.22
CA THR A 95 -0.25 -22.48 -5.75
C THR A 95 0.16 -23.21 -4.47
N ILE A 96 -0.66 -23.06 -3.42
CA ILE A 96 -0.52 -23.76 -2.14
C ILE A 96 -1.80 -24.56 -1.91
N THR A 97 -1.64 -25.86 -1.68
CA THR A 97 -2.76 -26.74 -1.40
C THR A 97 -2.87 -26.99 0.11
N ARG A 98 -4.05 -27.41 0.56
CA ARG A 98 -4.25 -27.77 1.97
C ARG A 98 -3.28 -28.85 2.44
N LYS A 99 -2.81 -29.72 1.56
CA LYS A 99 -1.85 -30.79 1.89
C LYS A 99 -0.45 -30.27 2.19
N ASP A 100 -0.12 -29.07 1.71
CA ASP A 100 1.19 -28.44 1.94
C ASP A 100 1.28 -27.79 3.33
N GLY A 101 0.14 -27.64 4.04
CA GLY A 101 0.04 -26.96 5.33
C GLY A 101 -0.33 -27.87 6.49
N ASP A 102 0.30 -27.64 7.63
CA ASP A 102 -0.03 -28.30 8.91
C ASP A 102 -1.22 -27.65 9.60
N SER A 103 -1.22 -26.32 9.66
CA SER A 103 -2.25 -25.54 10.31
C SER A 103 -2.60 -24.29 9.52
N HIS A 104 -3.85 -23.88 9.64
CA HIS A 104 -4.33 -22.67 8.98
C HIS A 104 -5.37 -21.94 9.83
N ARG A 105 -5.42 -20.62 9.66
CA ARG A 105 -6.44 -19.77 10.27
C ARG A 105 -6.97 -18.80 9.22
N PHE A 106 -8.27 -18.77 9.05
CA PHE A 106 -8.95 -17.77 8.25
C PHE A 106 -9.67 -16.79 9.18
N THR A 107 -9.46 -15.51 8.97
CA THR A 107 -10.12 -14.43 9.72
C THR A 107 -10.78 -13.50 8.72
N LEU A 108 -12.07 -13.31 8.87
CA LEU A 108 -12.85 -12.31 8.16
C LEU A 108 -13.08 -11.15 9.11
N ALA A 109 -12.58 -9.97 8.76
CA ALA A 109 -12.91 -8.76 9.51
C ALA A 109 -14.36 -8.36 9.22
N ASP A 110 -15.09 -8.00 10.27
CA ASP A 110 -16.45 -7.50 10.08
C ASP A 110 -16.40 -6.19 9.27
N ARG A 111 -16.96 -6.24 8.06
CA ARG A 111 -17.08 -5.08 7.17
C ARG A 111 -18.05 -4.01 7.68
N GLY A 112 -18.88 -4.34 8.67
CA GLY A 112 -19.86 -3.42 9.23
C GLY A 112 -19.30 -2.13 9.81
N ALA A 113 -17.97 -2.04 9.96
CA ALA A 113 -17.34 -0.86 10.53
C ALA A 113 -17.41 0.36 9.60
N TYR A 114 -16.98 0.22 8.32
CA TYR A 114 -16.91 1.39 7.44
C TYR A 114 -17.24 1.03 5.98
N THR A 115 -18.15 1.80 5.38
CA THR A 115 -18.56 1.68 3.98
C THR A 115 -17.94 2.76 3.08
N GLY A 116 -17.21 3.70 3.67
CA GLY A 116 -16.52 4.77 2.95
C GLY A 116 -15.47 5.46 3.80
N VAL A 117 -14.70 6.34 3.15
CA VAL A 117 -13.68 7.18 3.80
C VAL A 117 -13.84 8.61 3.31
N ILE A 118 -13.89 9.56 4.24
CA ILE A 118 -13.89 11.00 3.97
C ILE A 118 -12.56 11.62 4.37
N ALA A 119 -11.98 12.42 3.47
CA ALA A 119 -10.84 13.28 3.76
C ALA A 119 -11.17 14.73 3.39
N SER A 120 -10.92 15.63 4.34
CA SER A 120 -11.16 17.07 4.16
C SER A 120 -9.91 17.77 3.66
N TRP A 121 -10.05 18.80 2.83
CA TRP A 121 -8.95 19.66 2.41
C TRP A 121 -9.29 21.15 2.54
N LEU A 122 -8.25 21.94 2.73
CA LEU A 122 -8.31 23.39 2.80
C LEU A 122 -7.04 23.97 2.18
N HIS A 123 -7.17 24.76 1.13
CA HIS A 123 -6.05 25.53 0.59
C HIS A 123 -5.61 26.60 1.60
N THR A 124 -4.50 26.34 2.28
CA THR A 124 -3.97 27.24 3.34
C THR A 124 -3.49 28.58 2.80
N ARG A 125 -3.12 28.68 1.52
CA ARG A 125 -2.66 29.91 0.89
C ARG A 125 -3.77 30.88 0.50
N GLU A 126 -5.01 30.40 0.39
CA GLU A 126 -6.21 31.22 0.09
C GLU A 126 -7.44 30.64 0.79
N PRO A 127 -7.58 30.87 2.11
CA PRO A 127 -8.75 30.41 2.85
C PRO A 127 -9.97 31.26 2.46
N THR A 128 -10.81 30.77 1.57
CA THR A 128 -12.11 31.37 1.26
C THR A 128 -13.22 30.34 1.49
N LYS A 129 -14.35 30.88 1.99
CA LYS A 129 -15.63 30.23 2.39
C LYS A 129 -15.77 28.74 2.07
N LYS A 130 -16.23 27.97 3.08
CA LYS A 130 -16.61 26.56 2.97
C LYS A 130 -17.67 26.36 1.89
N GLU A 131 -17.32 25.73 0.79
CA GLU A 131 -18.27 25.03 -0.05
C GLU A 131 -18.04 23.53 0.17
N SER A 132 -18.96 22.89 0.85
CA SER A 132 -18.96 21.44 1.01
C SER A 132 -19.39 20.81 -0.32
N THR A 133 -18.43 20.30 -1.07
CA THR A 133 -18.73 19.54 -2.28
C THR A 133 -18.46 18.07 -1.99
N THR A 134 -19.51 17.36 -1.61
CA THR A 134 -19.48 15.90 -1.51
C THR A 134 -19.40 15.32 -2.91
N VAL A 135 -18.24 14.83 -3.32
CA VAL A 135 -18.07 14.23 -4.65
C VAL A 135 -18.43 12.76 -4.58
N LYS A 136 -19.69 12.44 -4.91
CA LYS A 136 -20.15 11.06 -5.12
C LYS A 136 -19.50 10.49 -6.38
N ARG A 137 -18.99 9.24 -6.33
CA ARG A 137 -18.45 8.53 -7.48
C ARG A 137 -19.53 8.36 -8.56
N LYS A 138 -19.49 9.16 -9.63
CA LYS A 138 -20.33 8.95 -10.82
C LYS A 138 -19.72 7.87 -11.72
N ARG A 139 -20.55 6.90 -12.14
CA ARG A 139 -20.25 5.96 -13.23
C ARG A 139 -19.72 6.73 -14.45
N ARG A 140 -18.69 6.16 -15.11
CA ARG A 140 -18.04 6.70 -16.32
C ARG A 140 -19.08 7.07 -17.38
N THR A 141 -19.37 8.34 -17.56
CA THR A 141 -20.01 8.85 -18.77
C THR A 141 -19.49 10.25 -19.07
N LYS A 142 -18.93 10.37 -20.27
CA LYS A 142 -18.59 11.58 -21.07
C LYS A 142 -17.72 12.68 -20.44
N LYS A 143 -16.71 13.11 -21.23
CA LYS A 143 -15.86 14.30 -21.03
C LYS A 143 -16.69 15.50 -20.53
N GLN A 144 -16.51 15.87 -19.26
CA GLN A 144 -17.02 17.13 -18.73
C GLN A 144 -15.90 18.19 -18.74
N LYS A 145 -16.27 19.44 -19.10
CA LYS A 145 -15.44 20.63 -18.96
C LYS A 145 -14.84 20.69 -17.56
N LYS A 146 -13.56 21.02 -17.44
CA LYS A 146 -12.93 21.27 -16.13
C LYS A 146 -13.65 22.45 -15.46
N GLU A 147 -14.41 22.15 -14.44
CA GLU A 147 -14.88 23.16 -13.50
C GLU A 147 -13.69 23.68 -12.67
N PRO A 148 -13.71 24.96 -12.24
CA PRO A 148 -12.66 25.51 -11.38
C PRO A 148 -12.54 24.66 -10.10
N GLU A 149 -11.32 24.33 -9.73
CA GLU A 149 -11.04 23.46 -8.58
C GLU A 149 -11.48 24.16 -7.29
N ALA A 150 -12.35 23.50 -6.51
CA ALA A 150 -12.80 24.04 -5.23
C ALA A 150 -11.62 24.21 -4.26
N LYS A 151 -11.56 25.34 -3.56
CA LYS A 151 -10.46 25.68 -2.63
C LYS A 151 -10.52 24.90 -1.31
N GLN A 152 -11.67 24.34 -0.97
CA GLN A 152 -11.85 23.43 0.17
C GLN A 152 -13.04 22.49 -0.08
N GLY A 153 -13.07 21.37 0.62
CA GLY A 153 -14.17 20.40 0.55
C GLY A 153 -13.80 19.07 1.18
N ASP A 154 -14.70 18.11 1.00
CA ASP A 154 -14.55 16.74 1.46
C ASP A 154 -14.52 15.79 0.27
N TYR A 155 -13.60 14.84 0.29
CA TYR A 155 -13.50 13.78 -0.69
C TYR A 155 -13.97 12.46 -0.09
N LEU A 156 -15.04 11.88 -0.65
CA LEU A 156 -15.59 10.59 -0.25
C LEU A 156 -15.19 9.49 -1.22
N VAL A 157 -14.70 8.39 -0.68
CA VAL A 157 -14.50 7.10 -1.37
C VAL A 157 -15.40 6.06 -0.74
N GLY A 158 -16.13 5.28 -1.53
CA GLY A 158 -17.12 4.32 -1.04
C GLY A 158 -18.52 4.92 -0.96
N THR A 159 -19.33 4.41 -0.04
CA THR A 159 -20.69 4.90 0.23
C THR A 159 -20.72 5.79 1.47
N ASP A 160 -21.80 6.54 1.66
CA ASP A 160 -21.98 7.53 2.72
C ASP A 160 -22.74 7.00 3.97
N GLU A 161 -22.91 5.68 4.08
CA GLU A 161 -23.72 5.10 5.17
C GLU A 161 -22.98 5.02 6.50
N ASN A 162 -21.77 4.50 6.50
CA ASN A 162 -20.91 4.42 7.69
C ASN A 162 -19.47 4.79 7.31
N VAL A 163 -19.12 6.05 7.52
CA VAL A 163 -17.91 6.64 6.93
C VAL A 163 -16.82 6.86 7.97
N LEU A 164 -15.61 6.42 7.68
CA LEU A 164 -14.42 6.80 8.42
C LEU A 164 -13.97 8.21 8.02
N VAL A 165 -14.08 9.17 8.92
CA VAL A 165 -13.59 10.53 8.72
C VAL A 165 -12.12 10.60 9.13
N LEU A 166 -11.25 11.03 8.20
CA LEU A 166 -9.84 11.26 8.52
C LEU A 166 -9.68 12.56 9.32
N ASN A 167 -9.12 12.47 10.51
CA ASN A 167 -8.97 13.60 11.44
C ASN A 167 -8.02 14.70 10.95
N ARG A 168 -7.32 14.48 9.84
CA ARG A 168 -6.37 15.43 9.27
C ARG A 168 -6.97 16.18 8.09
N THR A 169 -6.90 17.51 8.12
CA THR A 169 -7.18 18.36 6.96
C THR A 169 -5.95 18.44 6.05
N TYR A 170 -6.13 18.21 4.77
CA TYR A 170 -5.06 18.20 3.77
C TYR A 170 -4.94 19.56 3.08
N ALA A 171 -3.72 19.90 2.64
CA ALA A 171 -3.43 21.20 2.04
C ALA A 171 -4.08 21.43 0.66
N ASN A 172 -4.51 20.37 -0.03
CA ASN A 172 -5.19 20.44 -1.31
C ASN A 172 -6.04 19.18 -1.57
N ARG A 173 -6.92 19.27 -2.57
CA ARG A 173 -7.82 18.19 -2.96
C ARG A 173 -7.08 16.90 -3.34
N SER A 174 -5.99 17.00 -4.10
CA SER A 174 -5.26 15.81 -4.57
C SER A 174 -4.62 15.02 -3.42
N ASN A 175 -4.19 15.71 -2.37
CA ASN A 175 -3.67 15.07 -1.15
C ASN A 175 -4.78 14.40 -0.34
N ALA A 176 -5.95 15.04 -0.22
CA ALA A 176 -7.12 14.46 0.45
C ALA A 176 -7.63 13.23 -0.30
N GLU A 177 -7.77 13.33 -1.62
CA GLU A 177 -8.16 12.22 -2.50
C GLU A 177 -7.23 11.03 -2.37
N ARG A 178 -5.92 11.28 -2.42
CA ARG A 178 -4.91 10.24 -2.24
C ARG A 178 -5.02 9.58 -0.86
N ALA A 179 -5.12 10.38 0.20
CA ALA A 179 -5.23 9.87 1.56
C ALA A 179 -6.49 9.04 1.77
N ALA A 180 -7.65 9.50 1.25
CA ALA A 180 -8.91 8.76 1.32
C ALA A 180 -8.82 7.43 0.57
N LYS A 181 -8.30 7.42 -0.66
CA LYS A 181 -8.10 6.20 -1.45
C LYS A 181 -7.17 5.23 -0.76
N MET A 182 -6.05 5.71 -0.23
CA MET A 182 -5.08 4.90 0.50
C MET A 182 -5.68 4.23 1.73
N GLN A 183 -6.44 4.98 2.52
CA GLN A 183 -7.10 4.43 3.71
C GLN A 183 -8.20 3.45 3.31
N TRP A 184 -8.94 3.74 2.25
CA TRP A 184 -9.95 2.84 1.70
C TRP A 184 -9.34 1.52 1.22
N GLU A 185 -8.29 1.55 0.42
CA GLU A 185 -7.54 0.37 -0.01
C GLU A 185 -7.02 -0.45 1.18
N ARG A 186 -6.57 0.24 2.24
CA ARG A 186 -6.13 -0.43 3.47
C ARG A 186 -7.28 -1.14 4.19
N LEU A 187 -8.45 -0.51 4.29
CA LEU A 187 -9.66 -1.12 4.84
C LEU A 187 -10.09 -2.34 4.03
N GLN A 188 -10.04 -2.24 2.70
CA GLN A 188 -10.39 -3.35 1.81
C GLN A 188 -9.43 -4.53 1.95
N ARG A 189 -8.12 -4.30 2.08
CA ARG A 189 -7.14 -5.38 2.31
C ARG A 189 -7.33 -6.09 3.64
N GLY A 190 -7.69 -5.35 4.68
CA GLY A 190 -7.93 -5.91 6.01
C GLY A 190 -9.21 -6.72 6.14
N VAL A 191 -10.01 -6.87 5.08
CA VAL A 191 -11.30 -7.58 5.13
C VAL A 191 -11.12 -9.07 5.39
N ALA A 192 -10.13 -9.71 4.76
CA ALA A 192 -9.83 -11.10 5.00
C ALA A 192 -8.33 -11.33 5.14
N SER A 193 -7.96 -12.10 6.12
CA SER A 193 -6.59 -12.58 6.33
C SER A 193 -6.59 -14.11 6.44
N PHE A 194 -5.57 -14.72 5.85
CA PHE A 194 -5.38 -16.15 5.88
C PHE A 194 -3.96 -16.48 6.30
N SER A 195 -3.82 -17.11 7.47
CA SER A 195 -2.53 -17.55 8.00
C SER A 195 -2.39 -19.04 7.74
N LEU A 196 -1.22 -19.44 7.24
CA LEU A 196 -0.92 -20.81 6.89
C LEU A 196 0.48 -21.16 7.36
N GLN A 197 0.62 -22.27 8.05
CA GLN A 197 1.91 -22.89 8.34
C GLN A 197 2.16 -24.03 7.35
N LEU A 198 3.25 -23.95 6.61
CA LEU A 198 3.66 -25.04 5.70
C LEU A 198 4.38 -26.12 6.50
N ALA A 199 4.10 -27.38 6.16
CA ALA A 199 4.77 -28.54 6.73
C ALA A 199 6.27 -28.56 6.40
N GLU A 200 6.59 -28.13 5.17
CA GLU A 200 7.97 -28.00 4.69
C GLU A 200 8.30 -26.55 4.38
N GLY A 201 9.53 -26.15 4.68
CA GLY A 201 10.02 -24.80 4.39
C GLY A 201 10.18 -24.53 2.89
N ARG A 202 9.72 -23.37 2.45
CA ARG A 202 9.74 -22.90 1.06
C ARG A 202 10.60 -21.65 0.95
N ALA A 203 11.90 -21.84 0.70
CA ALA A 203 12.87 -20.73 0.59
C ALA A 203 12.69 -19.87 -0.69
N ASP A 204 11.90 -20.34 -1.65
CA ASP A 204 11.57 -19.65 -2.89
C ASP A 204 10.48 -18.58 -2.71
N LEU A 205 9.77 -18.58 -1.59
CA LEU A 205 8.72 -17.62 -1.29
C LEU A 205 9.29 -16.28 -0.79
N TYR A 206 8.60 -15.20 -1.14
CA TYR A 206 8.90 -13.85 -0.65
C TYR A 206 7.62 -13.01 -0.56
N THR A 207 7.67 -11.92 0.17
CA THR A 207 6.55 -10.99 0.33
C THR A 207 6.13 -10.35 -0.99
N GLU A 208 4.86 -9.99 -1.13
CA GLU A 208 4.21 -9.43 -2.34
C GLU A 208 3.99 -10.46 -3.47
N MET A 209 4.33 -11.72 -3.29
CA MET A 209 3.95 -12.75 -4.26
C MET A 209 2.45 -13.02 -4.23
N PRO A 210 1.80 -13.10 -5.40
CA PRO A 210 0.43 -13.59 -5.50
C PRO A 210 0.38 -15.10 -5.26
N VAL A 211 -0.60 -15.52 -4.48
CA VAL A 211 -0.81 -16.93 -4.10
C VAL A 211 -2.23 -17.34 -4.41
N LYS A 212 -2.38 -18.50 -5.03
CA LYS A 212 -3.66 -19.24 -5.10
C LYS A 212 -3.63 -20.37 -4.10
N VAL A 213 -4.67 -20.48 -3.31
CA VAL A 213 -4.83 -21.60 -2.38
C VAL A 213 -5.94 -22.52 -2.86
N SER A 214 -5.87 -23.79 -2.49
CA SER A 214 -6.89 -24.77 -2.89
C SER A 214 -7.06 -25.89 -1.86
N GLY A 215 -8.27 -26.42 -1.81
CA GLY A 215 -8.64 -27.53 -0.91
C GLY A 215 -9.06 -27.07 0.48
N PHE A 216 -9.39 -25.81 0.66
CA PHE A 216 -9.96 -25.24 1.91
C PHE A 216 -11.49 -25.13 1.78
N LYS A 217 -12.02 -23.94 1.87
CA LYS A 217 -13.45 -23.64 1.66
C LYS A 217 -13.58 -22.63 0.53
N GLN A 218 -14.71 -22.64 -0.14
CA GLN A 218 -14.98 -21.84 -1.32
C GLN A 218 -14.56 -20.36 -1.18
N PRO A 219 -14.88 -19.62 -0.11
CA PRO A 219 -14.44 -18.22 0.02
C PRO A 219 -12.92 -18.04 0.08
N ILE A 220 -12.19 -19.07 0.53
CA ILE A 220 -10.72 -19.04 0.61
C ILE A 220 -10.11 -19.45 -0.73
N ASP A 221 -10.67 -20.48 -1.36
CA ASP A 221 -10.14 -21.04 -2.62
C ASP A 221 -10.41 -20.13 -3.82
N ASP A 222 -11.51 -19.36 -3.80
CA ASP A 222 -11.88 -18.43 -4.87
C ASP A 222 -11.14 -17.08 -4.79
N ALA A 223 -10.56 -16.74 -3.64
CA ALA A 223 -9.86 -15.48 -3.45
C ALA A 223 -8.43 -15.51 -4.00
N GLU A 224 -7.98 -14.39 -4.56
CA GLU A 224 -6.57 -14.16 -4.84
C GLU A 224 -5.88 -13.57 -3.61
N TRP A 225 -4.79 -14.18 -3.22
CA TRP A 225 -4.04 -13.83 -2.02
C TRP A 225 -2.69 -13.20 -2.35
N THR A 226 -2.20 -12.35 -1.46
CA THR A 226 -0.85 -11.81 -1.52
C THR A 226 -0.13 -12.09 -0.21
N ILE A 227 1.10 -12.56 -0.27
CA ILE A 227 1.94 -12.77 0.92
C ILE A 227 2.31 -11.42 1.50
N THR A 228 1.86 -11.13 2.71
CA THR A 228 2.23 -9.91 3.45
C THR A 228 3.36 -10.15 4.44
N THR A 229 3.31 -11.27 5.14
CA THR A 229 4.34 -11.66 6.09
C THR A 229 4.81 -13.09 5.78
N LEU A 230 6.12 -13.29 5.86
CA LEU A 230 6.76 -14.57 5.65
C LEU A 230 7.78 -14.81 6.76
N THR A 231 7.64 -15.94 7.45
CA THR A 231 8.58 -16.33 8.51
C THR A 231 9.14 -17.71 8.22
N HIS A 232 10.46 -17.77 8.04
CA HIS A 232 11.18 -19.03 7.95
C HIS A 232 11.75 -19.40 9.32
N THR A 233 11.49 -20.62 9.73
CA THR A 233 12.01 -21.15 11.00
C THR A 233 12.82 -22.40 10.75
N VAL A 234 14.01 -22.45 11.33
CA VAL A 234 14.87 -23.62 11.31
C VAL A 234 15.10 -24.06 12.76
N SER A 235 14.69 -25.25 13.10
CA SER A 235 14.89 -25.81 14.43
C SER A 235 15.35 -27.26 14.37
N PRO A 236 16.10 -27.74 15.39
CA PRO A 236 16.53 -29.15 15.43
C PRO A 236 15.34 -30.13 15.44
N ASP A 237 14.24 -29.75 16.10
CA ASP A 237 13.09 -30.64 16.30
C ASP A 237 12.14 -30.68 15.10
N ASN A 238 11.93 -29.53 14.43
CA ASN A 238 10.94 -29.38 13.36
C ASN A 238 11.55 -29.15 11.98
N GLY A 239 12.90 -29.11 11.89
CA GLY A 239 13.56 -28.84 10.63
C GLY A 239 13.33 -27.43 10.10
N PHE A 240 13.22 -27.28 8.79
CA PHE A 240 12.93 -26.03 8.10
C PHE A 240 11.42 -25.92 7.81
N THR A 241 10.77 -24.91 8.35
CA THR A 241 9.35 -24.62 8.14
C THR A 241 9.14 -23.19 7.70
N THR A 242 7.99 -22.90 7.08
CA THR A 242 7.62 -21.57 6.62
C THR A 242 6.19 -21.23 7.05
N SER A 243 6.03 -20.10 7.73
CA SER A 243 4.72 -19.54 8.07
C SER A 243 4.40 -18.35 7.18
N LEU A 244 3.19 -18.28 6.69
CA LEU A 244 2.68 -17.27 5.77
C LEU A 244 1.51 -16.52 6.38
N GLU A 245 1.51 -15.20 6.23
CA GLU A 245 0.31 -14.37 6.38
C GLU A 245 -0.07 -13.81 5.01
N LEU A 246 -1.30 -14.04 4.63
CA LEU A 246 -1.85 -13.69 3.35
C LEU A 246 -3.00 -12.69 3.55
N GLU A 247 -3.06 -11.67 2.72
CA GLU A 247 -4.18 -10.74 2.62
C GLU A 247 -4.82 -10.85 1.23
N VAL A 248 -6.11 -10.58 1.16
CA VAL A 248 -6.87 -10.59 -0.09
C VAL A 248 -6.37 -9.49 -1.00
N ARG A 249 -6.24 -9.79 -2.29
CA ARG A 249 -5.98 -8.81 -3.32
C ARG A 249 -7.24 -7.97 -3.59
N ILE A 250 -7.06 -6.65 -3.70
CA ILE A 250 -8.17 -5.68 -3.69
C ILE A 250 -9.10 -5.81 -4.90
N ASP A 251 -8.59 -6.26 -6.03
CA ASP A 251 -9.32 -6.21 -7.31
C ASP A 251 -10.40 -7.31 -7.44
N ASP A 252 -10.40 -8.31 -6.55
CA ASP A 252 -11.17 -9.54 -6.73
C ASP A 252 -12.28 -9.79 -5.67
N PHE A 253 -12.43 -8.91 -4.68
CA PHE A 253 -13.45 -9.09 -3.65
C PHE A 253 -14.69 -8.23 -3.92
N GLU A 254 -15.50 -8.62 -4.91
CA GLU A 254 -16.90 -8.25 -4.96
C GLU A 254 -17.68 -9.24 -4.07
N MET A 255 -18.15 -8.75 -2.93
CA MET A 255 -19.11 -9.52 -2.12
C MET A 255 -20.52 -9.22 -2.62
N GLU A 256 -21.21 -10.26 -3.06
CA GLU A 256 -22.67 -10.28 -3.15
C GLU A 256 -23.32 -10.19 -1.77
#